data_2bfe5cf2a2ab902c726f3777079cbb79
#
_entry.id   2bfe5cf2a2ab902c726f3777079cbb79
#
_cell.length_a   1.000
_cell.length_b   1.000
_cell.length_c   1.000
_cell.angle_alpha   90.00
_cell.angle_beta   90.00
_cell.angle_gamma   90.00
#
_symmetry.space_group_name_H-M   'P 1'
#
loop_
_entity.id
_entity.type
_entity.pdbx_description
1 polymer ?
#
loop_
_entity_poly.entity_id
_entity_poly.type
_entity_poly.pdbx_seq_one_letter_code
_entity_poly.pdbx_strand_id
1 'polypeptide(L)'
;LSQMSEFSFVLLALSVQTRILPPEFGQILLAAIAISMAATPAGAALLDSLSPPHKDAKHSTLGNLKEETGQLAGHVVIAGFGQVGMAVARFLAGERVTVLVLDLTPKRVTASRVRGLRVFFGNAARIDVLRAAHLDRANALVVAVPDPLAAEQITAIAHASFPDLPIFVRASDETWVPRMKAVGARAVVLDGLTTA
;
A
#
# COMPACT_ATOMS: atom_id res chain seq x y z
N LEU A 1 17.56 -3.16 10.94
CA LEU A 1 18.29 -4.10 11.84
C LEU A 1 19.60 -4.65 11.22
N SER A 2 19.77 -4.57 9.90
CA SER A 2 20.95 -5.07 9.18
C SER A 2 22.25 -4.29 9.47
N GLN A 3 22.18 -3.02 9.76
CA GLN A 3 23.39 -2.18 9.99
C GLN A 3 24.11 -2.44 11.32
N MET A 4 23.44 -3.01 12.31
CA MET A 4 24.09 -3.30 13.61
C MET A 4 25.07 -4.47 13.54
N SER A 5 24.92 -5.42 12.63
CA SER A 5 25.79 -6.58 12.50
C SER A 5 27.15 -6.24 11.90
N GLU A 6 27.21 -5.29 10.95
CA GLU A 6 28.46 -4.85 10.33
C GLU A 6 29.36 -4.10 11.33
N PHE A 7 28.77 -3.25 12.16
CA PHE A 7 29.50 -2.55 13.23
C PHE A 7 30.07 -3.50 14.29
N SER A 8 29.34 -4.56 14.63
CA SER A 8 29.82 -5.56 15.60
C SER A 8 31.07 -6.28 15.11
N PHE A 9 31.17 -6.53 13.79
CA PHE A 9 32.34 -7.14 13.18
C PHE A 9 33.59 -6.26 13.30
N VAL A 10 33.45 -4.97 13.00
CA VAL A 10 34.54 -3.99 13.09
C VAL A 10 35.01 -3.80 14.54
N LEU A 11 34.07 -3.68 15.47
CA LEU A 11 34.39 -3.51 16.90
C LEU A 11 35.10 -4.75 17.47
N LEU A 12 34.69 -5.94 17.07
CA LEU A 12 35.31 -7.19 17.50
C LEU A 12 36.73 -7.32 16.95
N ALA A 13 36.93 -7.03 15.65
CA ALA A 13 38.25 -7.02 15.04
C ALA A 13 39.21 -6.04 15.73
N LEU A 14 38.71 -4.84 16.06
CA LEU A 14 39.48 -3.83 16.80
C LEU A 14 39.83 -4.29 18.22
N SER A 15 38.89 -4.96 18.91
CA SER A 15 39.10 -5.46 20.27
C SER A 15 40.14 -6.57 20.33
N VAL A 16 40.23 -7.41 19.32
CA VAL A 16 41.31 -8.42 19.20
C VAL A 16 42.64 -7.75 18.88
N GLN A 17 42.65 -6.76 17.99
CA GLN A 17 43.84 -6.03 17.55
C GLN A 17 44.45 -5.22 18.69
N THR A 18 43.62 -4.64 19.55
CA THR A 18 44.02 -3.88 20.75
C THR A 18 44.33 -4.76 21.97
N ARG A 19 44.33 -6.09 21.83
CA ARG A 19 44.55 -7.09 22.90
C ARG A 19 43.62 -6.97 24.12
N ILE A 20 42.46 -6.37 23.95
CA ILE A 20 41.40 -6.34 24.95
C ILE A 20 40.75 -7.73 25.08
N LEU A 21 40.67 -8.46 23.96
CA LEU A 21 40.16 -9.83 23.93
C LEU A 21 41.29 -10.81 23.50
N PRO A 22 41.42 -11.97 24.17
CA PRO A 22 42.30 -13.02 23.71
C PRO A 22 41.94 -13.47 22.32
N PRO A 23 42.92 -13.79 21.42
CA PRO A 23 42.66 -14.15 20.03
C PRO A 23 41.72 -15.35 19.85
N GLU A 24 41.78 -16.30 20.81
CA GLU A 24 40.94 -17.51 20.78
C GLU A 24 39.46 -17.18 20.93
N PHE A 25 39.08 -16.26 21.84
CA PHE A 25 37.70 -15.79 21.98
C PHE A 25 37.24 -14.95 20.79
N GLY A 26 38.15 -14.15 20.22
CA GLY A 26 37.88 -13.34 19.05
C GLY A 26 37.48 -14.21 17.82
N GLN A 27 38.18 -15.32 17.62
CA GLN A 27 37.89 -16.26 16.52
C GLN A 27 36.52 -16.95 16.69
N ILE A 28 36.20 -17.38 17.91
CA ILE A 28 34.89 -18.01 18.20
C ILE A 28 33.75 -17.03 17.98
N LEU A 29 33.90 -15.78 18.44
CA LEU A 29 32.88 -14.75 18.27
C LEU A 29 32.71 -14.37 16.78
N LEU A 30 33.80 -14.25 16.03
CA LEU A 30 33.76 -14.01 14.59
C LEU A 30 33.02 -15.13 13.84
N ALA A 31 33.34 -16.40 14.18
CA ALA A 31 32.63 -17.53 13.60
C ALA A 31 31.13 -17.53 13.94
N ALA A 32 30.78 -17.21 15.19
CA ALA A 32 29.38 -17.12 15.60
C ALA A 32 28.61 -16.02 14.86
N ILE A 33 29.23 -14.84 14.66
CA ILE A 33 28.65 -13.75 13.89
C ILE A 33 28.47 -14.16 12.42
N ALA A 34 29.49 -14.77 11.81
CA ALA A 34 29.42 -15.23 10.42
C ALA A 34 28.31 -16.26 10.20
N ILE A 35 28.20 -17.24 11.12
CA ILE A 35 27.12 -18.25 11.09
C ILE A 35 25.75 -17.58 11.26
N SER A 36 25.61 -16.63 12.20
CA SER A 36 24.36 -15.89 12.41
C SER A 36 23.97 -15.09 11.18
N MET A 37 24.92 -14.43 10.51
CA MET A 37 24.66 -13.68 9.27
C MET A 37 24.24 -14.60 8.13
N ALA A 38 24.87 -15.77 7.99
CA ALA A 38 24.51 -16.76 6.96
C ALA A 38 23.17 -17.44 7.26
N ALA A 39 22.82 -17.63 8.53
CA ALA A 39 21.56 -18.23 8.95
C ALA A 39 20.35 -17.30 8.77
N THR A 40 20.56 -15.98 8.77
CA THR A 40 19.47 -15.00 8.65
C THR A 40 18.68 -15.12 7.33
N PRO A 41 19.29 -15.15 6.15
CA PRO A 41 18.55 -15.35 4.89
C PRO A 41 17.93 -16.75 4.78
N ALA A 42 18.61 -17.77 5.32
CA ALA A 42 18.08 -19.13 5.36
C ALA A 42 16.85 -19.23 6.30
N GLY A 43 16.91 -18.57 7.46
CA GLY A 43 15.77 -18.46 8.39
C GLY A 43 14.60 -17.68 7.79
N ALA A 44 14.87 -16.58 7.07
CA ALA A 44 13.83 -15.84 6.36
C ALA A 44 13.17 -16.68 5.27
N ALA A 45 13.96 -17.40 4.46
CA ALA A 45 13.45 -18.31 3.43
C ALA A 45 12.64 -19.49 4.03
N LEU A 46 13.07 -19.99 5.19
CA LEU A 46 12.33 -21.03 5.91
C LEU A 46 11.01 -20.51 6.50
N LEU A 47 11.02 -19.32 7.08
CA LEU A 47 9.81 -18.64 7.57
C LEU A 47 8.85 -18.32 6.41
N ASP A 48 9.35 -17.89 5.27
CA ASP A 48 8.54 -17.68 4.06
C ASP A 48 7.96 -19.00 3.51
N SER A 49 8.67 -20.13 3.67
CA SER A 49 8.17 -21.44 3.26
C SER A 49 7.16 -22.04 4.26
N LEU A 50 7.29 -21.70 5.55
CA LEU A 50 6.38 -22.13 6.61
C LEU A 50 5.20 -21.17 6.81
N SER A 51 5.32 -19.93 6.35
CA SER A 51 4.20 -19.01 6.28
C SER A 51 3.28 -19.45 5.13
N PRO A 52 1.98 -19.67 5.36
CA PRO A 52 1.08 -19.99 4.28
C PRO A 52 1.23 -18.92 3.19
N PRO A 53 1.37 -19.36 1.92
CA PRO A 53 1.70 -18.42 0.86
C PRO A 53 0.63 -17.32 0.81
N HIS A 54 1.07 -16.07 0.90
CA HIS A 54 0.23 -14.86 0.75
C HIS A 54 -0.54 -14.84 -0.60
N LYS A 55 -0.43 -15.92 -1.39
CA LYS A 55 -1.17 -16.15 -2.63
C LYS A 55 -2.68 -16.31 -2.36
N ASP A 56 -3.06 -16.92 -1.24
CA ASP A 56 -4.47 -17.14 -0.91
C ASP A 56 -5.18 -15.85 -0.46
N ALA A 57 -4.44 -14.92 0.16
CA ALA A 57 -4.98 -13.60 0.49
C ALA A 57 -5.33 -12.80 -0.78
N LYS A 58 -4.55 -12.92 -1.86
CA LYS A 58 -4.84 -12.23 -3.13
C LYS A 58 -6.05 -12.81 -3.85
N HIS A 59 -6.19 -14.15 -3.89
CA HIS A 59 -7.32 -14.80 -4.55
C HIS A 59 -8.62 -14.68 -3.73
N SER A 60 -8.54 -14.85 -2.42
CA SER A 60 -9.68 -14.67 -1.53
C SER A 60 -10.18 -13.21 -1.52
N THR A 61 -9.26 -12.23 -1.57
CA THR A 61 -9.63 -10.81 -1.56
C THR A 61 -10.33 -10.37 -2.85
N LEU A 62 -9.84 -10.82 -4.02
CA LEU A 62 -10.49 -10.54 -5.30
C LEU A 62 -11.82 -11.30 -5.45
N GLY A 63 -11.91 -12.54 -4.93
CA GLY A 63 -13.13 -13.30 -4.87
C GLY A 63 -14.19 -12.62 -4.03
N ASN A 64 -13.86 -12.29 -2.80
CA ASN A 64 -14.73 -11.57 -1.87
C ASN A 64 -15.14 -10.19 -2.40
N LEU A 65 -14.20 -9.46 -3.05
CA LEU A 65 -14.50 -8.18 -3.67
C LEU A 65 -15.56 -8.35 -4.77
N LYS A 66 -15.38 -9.27 -5.71
CA LYS A 66 -16.33 -9.55 -6.78
C LYS A 66 -17.70 -9.98 -6.26
N GLU A 67 -17.72 -10.83 -5.25
CA GLU A 67 -18.95 -11.37 -4.68
C GLU A 67 -19.75 -10.28 -3.94
N GLU A 68 -19.07 -9.46 -3.11
CA GLU A 68 -19.72 -8.38 -2.37
C GLU A 68 -20.07 -7.15 -3.24
N THR A 69 -19.45 -7.00 -4.41
CA THR A 69 -19.66 -5.86 -5.31
C THR A 69 -20.49 -6.20 -6.54
N GLY A 70 -20.79 -7.46 -6.78
CA GLY A 70 -21.44 -7.93 -8.00
C GLY A 70 -22.76 -7.26 -8.38
N GLN A 71 -23.48 -6.72 -7.41
CA GLN A 71 -24.73 -5.97 -7.61
C GLN A 71 -24.58 -4.45 -7.52
N LEU A 72 -23.35 -3.94 -7.32
CA LEU A 72 -23.13 -2.49 -7.20
C LEU A 72 -23.20 -1.82 -8.57
N ALA A 73 -23.97 -0.76 -8.64
CA ALA A 73 -24.02 0.18 -9.75
C ALA A 73 -24.22 1.61 -9.20
N GLY A 74 -23.69 2.59 -9.90
CA GLY A 74 -23.81 4.00 -9.49
C GLY A 74 -23.03 4.35 -8.20
N HIS A 75 -22.12 3.49 -7.77
CA HIS A 75 -21.30 3.72 -6.59
C HIS A 75 -20.07 4.57 -6.92
N VAL A 76 -19.41 5.08 -5.88
CA VAL A 76 -18.13 5.78 -5.97
C VAL A 76 -17.04 4.87 -5.43
N VAL A 77 -15.97 4.70 -6.21
CA VAL A 77 -14.79 3.96 -5.77
C VAL A 77 -13.73 4.94 -5.26
N ILE A 78 -13.17 4.67 -4.08
CA ILE A 78 -12.09 5.47 -3.50
C ILE A 78 -10.83 4.60 -3.42
N ALA A 79 -9.77 5.03 -4.08
CA ALA A 79 -8.45 4.44 -3.99
C ALA A 79 -7.63 5.16 -2.91
N GLY A 80 -7.36 4.45 -1.80
CA GLY A 80 -6.67 4.96 -0.61
C GLY A 80 -7.63 5.36 0.52
N PHE A 81 -7.43 4.75 1.70
CA PHE A 81 -8.22 5.00 2.92
C PHE A 81 -7.39 5.70 4.00
N GLY A 82 -6.59 6.69 3.58
CA GLY A 82 -5.92 7.64 4.47
C GLY A 82 -6.91 8.68 5.02
N GLN A 83 -6.39 9.76 5.59
CA GLN A 83 -7.22 10.84 6.18
C GLN A 83 -8.21 11.41 5.15
N VAL A 84 -7.75 11.75 3.95
CA VAL A 84 -8.58 12.32 2.89
C VAL A 84 -9.60 11.30 2.38
N GLY A 85 -9.18 10.09 2.04
CA GLY A 85 -10.11 9.05 1.56
C GLY A 85 -11.18 8.69 2.59
N MET A 86 -10.83 8.69 3.89
CA MET A 86 -11.80 8.48 4.96
C MET A 86 -12.78 9.66 5.08
N ALA A 87 -12.31 10.89 4.96
CA ALA A 87 -13.16 12.08 5.00
C ALA A 87 -14.17 12.08 3.83
N VAL A 88 -13.69 11.81 2.62
CA VAL A 88 -14.52 11.68 1.42
C VAL A 88 -15.55 10.55 1.57
N ALA A 89 -15.12 9.37 2.05
CA ALA A 89 -16.01 8.24 2.26
C ALA A 89 -17.14 8.56 3.25
N ARG A 90 -16.82 9.25 4.36
CA ARG A 90 -17.82 9.66 5.35
C ARG A 90 -18.79 10.70 4.80
N PHE A 91 -18.28 11.67 4.07
CA PHE A 91 -19.11 12.71 3.45
C PHE A 91 -20.11 12.08 2.47
N LEU A 92 -19.64 11.25 1.54
CA LEU A 92 -20.49 10.58 0.56
C LEU A 92 -21.50 9.61 1.20
N ALA A 93 -21.10 8.91 2.26
CA ALA A 93 -22.01 8.06 3.01
C ALA A 93 -23.13 8.88 3.70
N GLY A 94 -22.83 10.09 4.18
CA GLY A 94 -23.83 11.05 4.69
C GLY A 94 -24.86 11.46 3.63
N GLU A 95 -24.43 11.60 2.38
CA GLU A 95 -25.29 11.88 1.22
C GLU A 95 -25.97 10.63 0.64
N ARG A 96 -25.92 9.49 1.34
CA ARG A 96 -26.49 8.20 0.92
C ARG A 96 -25.89 7.65 -0.38
N VAL A 97 -24.70 8.09 -0.75
CA VAL A 97 -23.96 7.53 -1.90
C VAL A 97 -23.29 6.24 -1.47
N THR A 98 -23.47 5.19 -2.25
CA THR A 98 -22.76 3.93 -2.02
C THR A 98 -21.29 4.11 -2.32
N VAL A 99 -20.44 3.81 -1.34
CA VAL A 99 -18.99 3.96 -1.45
C VAL A 99 -18.31 2.60 -1.31
N LEU A 100 -17.34 2.35 -2.18
CA LEU A 100 -16.41 1.24 -2.10
C LEU A 100 -15.00 1.77 -1.98
N VAL A 101 -14.23 1.27 -1.04
CA VAL A 101 -12.87 1.74 -0.78
C VAL A 101 -11.85 0.64 -1.00
N LEU A 102 -10.76 0.96 -1.69
CA LEU A 102 -9.60 0.10 -1.89
C LEU A 102 -8.40 0.66 -1.10
N ASP A 103 -7.75 -0.15 -0.26
CA ASP A 103 -6.53 0.25 0.46
C ASP A 103 -5.53 -0.90 0.52
N LEU A 104 -4.25 -0.56 0.56
CA LEU A 104 -3.13 -1.51 0.67
C LEU A 104 -2.78 -1.87 2.12
N THR A 105 -3.41 -1.25 3.11
CA THR A 105 -3.08 -1.44 4.52
C THR A 105 -4.08 -2.42 5.17
N PRO A 106 -3.69 -3.68 5.43
CA PRO A 106 -4.62 -4.69 5.97
C PRO A 106 -5.27 -4.25 7.29
N LYS A 107 -4.49 -3.62 8.18
CA LYS A 107 -5.00 -3.13 9.48
C LYS A 107 -6.13 -2.11 9.32
N ARG A 108 -6.04 -1.20 8.33
CA ARG A 108 -7.09 -0.21 8.04
C ARG A 108 -8.35 -0.89 7.49
N VAL A 109 -8.17 -1.84 6.59
CA VAL A 109 -9.28 -2.60 6.00
C VAL A 109 -10.06 -3.31 7.09
N THR A 110 -9.39 -4.11 7.94
CA THR A 110 -10.04 -4.86 9.02
C THR A 110 -10.76 -3.94 10.01
N ALA A 111 -10.11 -2.88 10.48
CA ALA A 111 -10.70 -1.95 11.43
C ALA A 111 -11.92 -1.19 10.87
N SER A 112 -11.97 -0.98 9.57
CA SER A 112 -13.04 -0.23 8.91
C SER A 112 -14.22 -1.13 8.55
N ARG A 113 -14.00 -2.37 8.19
CA ARG A 113 -15.07 -3.36 7.99
C ARG A 113 -15.86 -3.64 9.26
N VAL A 114 -15.20 -3.68 10.42
CA VAL A 114 -15.87 -3.80 11.73
C VAL A 114 -16.86 -2.65 11.97
N ARG A 115 -16.63 -1.47 11.35
CA ARG A 115 -17.53 -0.30 11.42
C ARG A 115 -18.59 -0.27 10.31
N GLY A 116 -18.76 -1.34 9.56
CA GLY A 116 -19.76 -1.45 8.50
C GLY A 116 -19.40 -0.73 7.20
N LEU A 117 -18.14 -0.29 7.02
CA LEU A 117 -17.68 0.32 5.78
C LEU A 117 -17.24 -0.75 4.77
N ARG A 118 -17.57 -0.55 3.51
CA ARG A 118 -17.15 -1.42 2.41
C ARG A 118 -15.71 -1.10 2.00
N VAL A 119 -14.75 -1.52 2.82
CA VAL A 119 -13.31 -1.34 2.59
C VAL A 119 -12.68 -2.68 2.26
N PHE A 120 -11.95 -2.74 1.16
CA PHE A 120 -11.31 -3.96 0.66
C PHE A 120 -9.81 -3.76 0.55
N PHE A 121 -9.08 -4.83 0.82
CA PHE A 121 -7.65 -4.87 0.52
C PHE A 121 -7.46 -5.03 -0.98
N GLY A 122 -6.76 -4.07 -1.62
CA GLY A 122 -6.50 -4.16 -3.05
C GLY A 122 -5.59 -3.03 -3.54
N ASN A 123 -4.74 -3.37 -4.50
CA ASN A 123 -3.92 -2.38 -5.19
C ASN A 123 -4.70 -1.78 -6.36
N ALA A 124 -5.14 -0.55 -6.22
CA ALA A 124 -5.87 0.18 -7.26
C ALA A 124 -5.03 0.48 -8.52
N ALA A 125 -3.69 0.33 -8.47
CA ALA A 125 -2.85 0.36 -9.67
C ALA A 125 -2.92 -0.93 -10.50
N ARG A 126 -3.79 -1.88 -10.16
CA ARG A 126 -4.00 -3.11 -10.90
C ARG A 126 -5.37 -3.11 -11.55
N ILE A 127 -5.41 -3.34 -12.85
CA ILE A 127 -6.66 -3.36 -13.62
C ILE A 127 -7.64 -4.45 -13.19
N ASP A 128 -7.15 -5.62 -12.75
CA ASP A 128 -7.98 -6.70 -12.25
C ASP A 128 -8.72 -6.33 -10.95
N VAL A 129 -8.10 -5.52 -10.08
CA VAL A 129 -8.71 -4.97 -8.87
C VAL A 129 -9.76 -3.92 -9.22
N LEU A 130 -9.49 -3.01 -10.16
CA LEU A 130 -10.44 -2.00 -10.62
C LEU A 130 -11.66 -2.62 -11.31
N ARG A 131 -11.45 -3.67 -12.10
CA ARG A 131 -12.55 -4.46 -12.69
C ARG A 131 -13.36 -5.19 -11.62
N ALA A 132 -12.70 -5.77 -10.62
CA ALA A 132 -13.39 -6.42 -9.50
C ALA A 132 -14.17 -5.43 -8.62
N ALA A 133 -13.77 -4.16 -8.60
CA ALA A 133 -14.48 -3.06 -7.96
C ALA A 133 -15.61 -2.48 -8.84
N HIS A 134 -15.87 -3.07 -10.02
CA HIS A 134 -16.89 -2.64 -10.98
C HIS A 134 -16.82 -1.17 -11.36
N LEU A 135 -15.60 -0.69 -11.75
CA LEU A 135 -15.43 0.68 -12.24
C LEU A 135 -16.23 0.95 -13.51
N ASP A 136 -16.56 -0.07 -14.30
CA ASP A 136 -17.43 -0.01 -15.46
C ASP A 136 -18.87 0.45 -15.14
N ARG A 137 -19.30 0.32 -13.87
CA ARG A 137 -20.62 0.71 -13.37
C ARG A 137 -20.58 1.79 -12.31
N ALA A 138 -19.39 2.28 -11.99
CA ALA A 138 -19.19 3.31 -10.99
C ALA A 138 -19.53 4.71 -11.54
N ASN A 139 -19.99 5.61 -10.68
CA ASN A 139 -20.24 7.00 -11.05
C ASN A 139 -18.97 7.84 -11.04
N ALA A 140 -17.98 7.47 -10.24
CA ALA A 140 -16.69 8.17 -10.15
C ALA A 140 -15.61 7.29 -9.50
N LEU A 141 -14.36 7.62 -9.81
CA LEU A 141 -13.19 7.18 -9.07
C LEU A 141 -12.54 8.38 -8.35
N VAL A 142 -12.29 8.22 -7.06
CA VAL A 142 -11.54 9.20 -6.25
C VAL A 142 -10.20 8.59 -5.88
N VAL A 143 -9.11 9.18 -6.35
CA VAL A 143 -7.74 8.75 -6.06
C VAL A 143 -7.22 9.61 -4.90
N ALA A 144 -7.19 9.02 -3.70
CA ALA A 144 -6.82 9.68 -2.44
C ALA A 144 -5.53 9.10 -1.82
N VAL A 145 -4.70 8.45 -2.64
CA VAL A 145 -3.39 7.93 -2.19
C VAL A 145 -2.39 9.07 -1.99
N PRO A 146 -1.51 9.00 -0.97
CA PRO A 146 -0.57 10.07 -0.67
C PRO A 146 0.62 10.14 -1.64
N ASP A 147 1.02 9.02 -2.23
CA ASP A 147 2.12 8.96 -3.18
C ASP A 147 1.65 9.45 -4.57
N PRO A 148 2.21 10.54 -5.08
CA PRO A 148 1.79 11.12 -6.35
C PRO A 148 2.12 10.23 -7.56
N LEU A 149 3.17 9.44 -7.51
CA LEU A 149 3.48 8.49 -8.59
C LEU A 149 2.45 7.35 -8.65
N ALA A 150 2.06 6.84 -7.49
CA ALA A 150 0.98 5.86 -7.41
C ALA A 150 -0.36 6.47 -7.87
N ALA A 151 -0.65 7.72 -7.52
CA ALA A 151 -1.86 8.42 -7.97
C ALA A 151 -1.89 8.59 -9.49
N GLU A 152 -0.77 8.99 -10.10
CA GLU A 152 -0.61 9.08 -11.56
C GLU A 152 -0.86 7.73 -12.23
N GLN A 153 -0.23 6.66 -11.73
CA GLN A 153 -0.36 5.31 -12.26
C GLN A 153 -1.81 4.80 -12.19
N ILE A 154 -2.48 4.97 -11.04
CA ILE A 154 -3.88 4.58 -10.86
C ILE A 154 -4.77 5.32 -11.85
N THR A 155 -4.57 6.64 -11.97
CA THR A 155 -5.34 7.50 -12.86
C THR A 155 -5.16 7.08 -14.32
N ALA A 156 -3.92 6.86 -14.77
CA ALA A 156 -3.61 6.44 -16.14
C ALA A 156 -4.26 5.10 -16.47
N ILE A 157 -4.15 4.10 -15.60
CA ILE A 157 -4.74 2.77 -15.80
C ILE A 157 -6.26 2.84 -15.82
N ALA A 158 -6.86 3.60 -14.91
CA ALA A 158 -8.30 3.76 -14.84
C ALA A 158 -8.84 4.49 -16.09
N HIS A 159 -8.23 5.59 -16.50
CA HIS A 159 -8.65 6.34 -17.69
C HIS A 159 -8.49 5.53 -18.98
N ALA A 160 -7.39 4.80 -19.13
CA ALA A 160 -7.18 3.95 -20.31
C ALA A 160 -8.21 2.81 -20.41
N SER A 161 -8.71 2.30 -19.29
CA SER A 161 -9.64 1.17 -19.26
C SER A 161 -11.11 1.59 -19.17
N PHE A 162 -11.38 2.78 -18.61
CA PHE A 162 -12.72 3.33 -18.36
C PHE A 162 -12.73 4.83 -18.75
N PRO A 163 -12.65 5.17 -20.05
CA PRO A 163 -12.44 6.55 -20.51
C PRO A 163 -13.58 7.51 -20.13
N ASP A 164 -14.80 7.00 -19.99
CA ASP A 164 -15.97 7.80 -19.64
C ASP A 164 -16.13 8.04 -18.13
N LEU A 165 -15.36 7.32 -17.31
CA LEU A 165 -15.44 7.43 -15.87
C LEU A 165 -14.78 8.73 -15.36
N PRO A 166 -15.49 9.61 -14.65
CA PRO A 166 -14.86 10.78 -14.06
C PRO A 166 -13.91 10.40 -12.92
N ILE A 167 -12.66 10.85 -13.04
CA ILE A 167 -11.59 10.57 -12.08
C ILE A 167 -11.22 11.86 -11.36
N PHE A 168 -11.34 11.86 -10.04
CA PHE A 168 -10.95 12.94 -9.15
C PHE A 168 -9.69 12.54 -8.41
N VAL A 169 -8.66 13.37 -8.46
CA VAL A 169 -7.35 13.03 -7.88
C VAL A 169 -6.98 14.03 -6.81
N ARG A 170 -6.51 13.53 -5.69
CA ARG A 170 -5.84 14.33 -4.68
C ARG A 170 -4.39 14.56 -5.08
N ALA A 171 -3.90 15.79 -4.99
CA ALA A 171 -2.48 16.13 -5.12
C ALA A 171 -2.00 16.90 -3.89
N SER A 172 -0.77 16.62 -3.47
CA SER A 172 -0.14 17.32 -2.35
C SER A 172 0.46 18.67 -2.75
N ASP A 173 0.68 18.89 -4.05
CA ASP A 173 1.40 20.03 -4.59
C ASP A 173 0.85 20.39 -5.97
N GLU A 174 0.88 21.68 -6.32
CA GLU A 174 0.43 22.21 -7.62
C GLU A 174 1.24 21.68 -8.80
N THR A 175 2.50 21.32 -8.58
CA THR A 175 3.38 20.77 -9.64
C THR A 175 2.86 19.47 -10.24
N TRP A 176 2.04 18.72 -9.50
CA TRP A 176 1.43 17.47 -9.95
C TRP A 176 0.15 17.67 -10.78
N VAL A 177 -0.49 18.84 -10.70
CA VAL A 177 -1.77 19.11 -11.37
C VAL A 177 -1.70 18.88 -12.88
N PRO A 178 -0.69 19.43 -13.62
CA PRO A 178 -0.60 19.21 -15.06
C PRO A 178 -0.45 17.73 -15.43
N ARG A 179 0.37 16.99 -14.66
CA ARG A 179 0.61 15.56 -14.90
C ARG A 179 -0.66 14.73 -14.68
N MET A 180 -1.39 14.98 -13.58
CA MET A 180 -2.64 14.28 -13.29
C MET A 180 -3.70 14.54 -14.37
N LYS A 181 -3.80 15.78 -14.86
CA LYS A 181 -4.70 16.13 -15.99
C LYS A 181 -4.29 15.43 -17.27
N ALA A 182 -2.99 15.36 -17.58
CA ALA A 182 -2.47 14.71 -18.78
C ALA A 182 -2.78 13.20 -18.82
N VAL A 183 -2.85 12.54 -17.64
CA VAL A 183 -3.20 11.11 -17.56
C VAL A 183 -4.70 10.84 -17.39
N GLY A 184 -5.56 11.88 -17.53
CA GLY A 184 -7.00 11.73 -17.59
C GLY A 184 -7.78 12.09 -16.31
N ALA A 185 -7.17 12.79 -15.36
CA ALA A 185 -7.91 13.32 -14.22
C ALA A 185 -8.89 14.42 -14.66
N ARG A 186 -10.18 14.26 -14.34
CA ARG A 186 -11.22 15.26 -14.57
C ARG A 186 -11.01 16.50 -13.71
N ALA A 187 -10.66 16.29 -12.46
CA ALA A 187 -10.31 17.35 -11.51
C ALA A 187 -9.22 16.90 -10.55
N VAL A 188 -8.38 17.84 -10.15
CA VAL A 188 -7.33 17.63 -9.16
C VAL A 188 -7.60 18.56 -7.98
N VAL A 189 -7.66 17.98 -6.78
CA VAL A 189 -7.88 18.70 -5.52
C VAL A 189 -6.56 18.73 -4.75
N LEU A 190 -6.10 19.93 -4.44
CA LEU A 190 -4.87 20.11 -3.66
C LEU A 190 -5.12 19.88 -2.18
N ASP A 191 -4.17 19.20 -1.53
CA ASP A 191 -4.11 19.13 -0.07
C ASP A 191 -3.70 20.50 0.47
N GLY A 192 -4.55 21.05 1.30
CA GLY A 192 -4.12 22.22 2.06
C GLY A 192 -4.42 23.55 1.42
N LEU A 193 -5.67 23.83 1.36
CA LEU A 193 -6.11 25.09 1.93
C LEU A 193 -6.07 25.00 3.46
N THR A 194 -4.94 24.60 4.01
CA THR A 194 -4.64 24.87 5.41
C THR A 194 -3.94 26.21 5.41
N THR A 195 -4.75 27.25 5.41
CA THR A 195 -4.56 28.58 5.99
C THR A 195 -3.23 28.78 6.70
N ALA A 196 -2.49 29.75 6.18
CA ALA A 196 -1.66 30.59 7.01
C ALA A 196 -2.47 31.24 8.13
#